data_411ec26d6314a271153bd105e4394ee0
#
_entry.id   411ec26d6314a271153bd105e4394ee0
#
_cell.length_a   1.000
_cell.length_b   1.000
_cell.length_c   1.000
_cell.angle_alpha   90.00
_cell.angle_beta   90.00
_cell.angle_gamma   90.00
#
_symmetry.space_group_name_H-M   'P 1'
#
loop_
_entity.id
_entity.type
_entity.pdbx_description
1 polymer ?
#
loop_
_entity_poly.entity_id
_entity_poly.type
_entity_poly.pdbx_seq_one_letter_code
_entity_poly.pdbx_strand_id
1 'polypeptide(L)'
;TNHFLILSGTPFRALDSGEFLENQIFNWTYTDEQKAKLAWSKEDNPYASLPRMVLMTYKVPDSIKEIALEGEFDEFDLNEFFSAKGTDKEAAFIHKNEVQKWLDLIRGAHLETTKDNLKLGAKKPSFPFSDTRLLSLLNHTFWFLPNVAACFAMRNLIIEKQNTFYHDYNVVVAAGNKAGLGVKALPPVKAAMGNPLKSKTITLSCIKLTQGVTVKPWSGIFILRNTSSPETYFQSAFRVQSPWEINNPDGLSPNKKEIMKHNCYVFDFAPNRALHLISDYSCRLSISENKNPEQKVQEFIQFLPVLAYDGYDMREVSAGEVLEIAMSGESATMLARRWDAAALVNVDNFTLERLMNNDKAMQALMKIEGFRTLNEDINTIINNTESIKKMKEKANNKDLTKKEKKELSDKEKEYRSKRKLIQDKLRKFATRIPVFMYLTDYRERKLKDIIMKLEPGLFKKVTGLDVQDFELLLNLGVFNSSLMNDAIFKFKVTEDASLGYSGIDNNDDKYGLFDTVIRK
;
A
#
# COMPACT_ATOMS: atom_id res chain seq x y z
N THR A 1 31.03 12.81 -15.01
CA THR A 1 29.71 12.13 -15.01
C THR A 1 29.29 11.94 -13.56
N ASN A 2 28.29 12.72 -13.11
CA ASN A 2 27.72 12.53 -11.78
C ASN A 2 26.73 11.38 -11.84
N HIS A 3 26.99 10.32 -11.08
CA HIS A 3 26.07 9.21 -10.90
C HIS A 3 25.25 9.48 -9.64
N PHE A 4 23.93 9.34 -9.74
CA PHE A 4 23.02 9.50 -8.61
C PHE A 4 22.41 8.14 -8.28
N LEU A 5 22.46 7.76 -7.01
CA LEU A 5 21.72 6.64 -6.45
C LEU A 5 20.52 7.19 -5.67
N ILE A 6 19.32 6.85 -6.11
CA ILE A 6 18.09 7.23 -5.43
C ILE A 6 17.55 5.99 -4.71
N LEU A 7 17.34 6.10 -3.39
CA LEU A 7 16.83 5.03 -2.56
C LEU A 7 15.41 5.36 -2.12
N SER A 8 14.49 4.43 -2.28
CA SER A 8 13.11 4.54 -1.79
C SER A 8 12.69 3.22 -1.14
N GLY A 9 11.99 3.29 -0.01
CA GLY A 9 11.39 2.12 0.64
C GLY A 9 10.12 1.64 -0.08
N THR A 10 9.55 2.45 -0.98
CA THR A 10 8.39 2.13 -1.80
C THR A 10 8.60 2.73 -3.18
N PRO A 11 8.89 1.93 -4.20
CA PRO A 11 9.32 2.42 -5.51
C PRO A 11 8.18 2.91 -6.41
N PHE A 12 6.91 2.84 -5.98
CA PHE A 12 5.75 3.08 -6.85
C PHE A 12 5.77 4.42 -7.56
N ARG A 13 6.13 5.52 -6.85
CA ARG A 13 6.24 6.83 -7.51
C ARG A 13 7.32 6.88 -8.57
N ALA A 14 8.43 6.17 -8.35
CA ALA A 14 9.51 6.10 -9.32
C ALA A 14 9.11 5.25 -10.52
N LEU A 15 8.41 4.13 -10.28
CA LEU A 15 7.87 3.26 -11.33
C LEU A 15 6.74 3.98 -12.11
N ASP A 16 5.83 4.64 -11.40
CA ASP A 16 4.68 5.33 -12.00
C ASP A 16 5.06 6.64 -12.70
N SER A 17 6.16 7.29 -12.30
CA SER A 17 6.60 8.57 -12.90
C SER A 17 7.21 8.40 -14.30
N GLY A 18 7.66 7.19 -14.64
CA GLY A 18 8.41 6.94 -15.86
C GLY A 18 9.72 7.75 -15.97
N GLU A 19 10.25 8.25 -14.83
CA GLU A 19 11.54 8.95 -14.81
C GLU A 19 12.72 8.00 -14.92
N PHE A 20 12.50 6.73 -14.58
CA PHE A 20 13.51 5.67 -14.58
C PHE A 20 13.06 4.52 -15.47
N LEU A 21 14.00 3.92 -16.17
CA LEU A 21 13.77 2.68 -16.92
C LEU A 21 13.76 1.49 -15.97
N GLU A 22 13.04 0.42 -16.30
CA GLU A 22 13.03 -0.82 -15.52
C GLU A 22 14.45 -1.36 -15.26
N ASN A 23 15.33 -1.29 -16.26
CA ASN A 23 16.73 -1.73 -16.14
C ASN A 23 17.61 -0.78 -15.30
N GLN A 24 17.12 0.40 -14.94
CA GLN A 24 17.78 1.35 -14.03
C GLN A 24 17.27 1.22 -12.60
N ILE A 25 16.23 0.43 -12.38
CA ILE A 25 15.61 0.22 -11.08
C ILE A 25 16.01 -1.15 -10.57
N PHE A 26 16.76 -1.16 -9.46
CA PHE A 26 16.95 -2.36 -8.68
C PHE A 26 15.83 -2.43 -7.64
N ASN A 27 14.90 -3.35 -7.82
CA ASN A 27 13.80 -3.59 -6.89
C ASN A 27 14.13 -4.80 -6.02
N TRP A 28 14.17 -4.58 -4.70
CA TRP A 28 14.35 -5.62 -3.70
C TRP A 28 13.20 -5.52 -2.71
N THR A 29 12.24 -6.40 -2.85
CA THR A 29 11.00 -6.38 -2.09
C THR A 29 11.14 -7.11 -0.75
N TYR A 30 10.16 -6.92 0.13
CA TYR A 30 10.03 -7.71 1.35
C TYR A 30 10.00 -9.22 1.05
N THR A 31 9.29 -9.62 0.00
CA THR A 31 9.22 -11.03 -0.44
C THR A 31 10.59 -11.57 -0.84
N ASP A 32 11.38 -10.79 -1.60
CA ASP A 32 12.72 -11.18 -2.02
C ASP A 32 13.67 -11.34 -0.82
N GLU A 33 13.57 -10.43 0.14
CA GLU A 33 14.32 -10.48 1.40
C GLU A 33 14.02 -11.75 2.20
N GLN A 34 12.73 -12.09 2.38
CA GLN A 34 12.33 -13.30 3.10
C GLN A 34 12.69 -14.58 2.34
N LYS A 35 12.58 -14.58 1.01
CA LYS A 35 13.08 -15.68 0.17
C LYS A 35 14.57 -15.88 0.34
N ALA A 36 15.35 -14.81 0.28
CA ALA A 36 16.81 -14.87 0.47
C ALA A 36 17.17 -15.38 1.86
N LYS A 37 16.43 -14.96 2.91
CA LYS A 37 16.59 -15.46 4.27
C LYS A 37 16.40 -16.98 4.37
N LEU A 38 15.36 -17.53 3.72
CA LEU A 38 15.04 -18.96 3.75
C LEU A 38 15.98 -19.79 2.87
N ALA A 39 16.40 -19.25 1.73
CA ALA A 39 17.26 -19.95 0.78
C ALA A 39 18.74 -19.96 1.19
N TRP A 40 19.13 -19.19 2.21
CA TRP A 40 20.52 -19.10 2.64
C TRP A 40 21.00 -20.38 3.33
N SER A 41 21.99 -21.04 2.73
CA SER A 41 22.51 -22.33 3.19
C SER A 41 23.84 -22.26 3.96
N LYS A 42 24.45 -21.05 4.05
CA LYS A 42 25.72 -20.87 4.76
C LYS A 42 25.49 -20.49 6.23
N GLU A 43 26.50 -20.72 7.08
CA GLU A 43 26.41 -20.44 8.53
C GLU A 43 26.09 -18.97 8.85
N ASP A 44 26.72 -18.03 8.14
CA ASP A 44 26.51 -16.59 8.35
C ASP A 44 25.40 -16.04 7.45
N ASN A 45 24.15 -16.22 7.84
CA ASN A 45 23.01 -15.66 7.13
C ASN A 45 22.86 -14.15 7.40
N PRO A 46 23.15 -13.25 6.43
CA PRO A 46 23.05 -11.81 6.63
C PRO A 46 21.60 -11.34 6.83
N TYR A 47 20.62 -12.15 6.48
CA TYR A 47 19.19 -11.86 6.62
C TYR A 47 18.60 -12.46 7.91
N ALA A 48 19.37 -13.18 8.70
CA ALA A 48 18.88 -13.92 9.87
C ALA A 48 18.08 -13.06 10.84
N SER A 49 18.54 -11.83 11.10
CA SER A 49 17.94 -10.89 12.05
C SER A 49 16.75 -10.10 11.51
N LEU A 50 16.45 -10.19 10.21
CA LEU A 50 15.27 -9.54 9.62
C LEU A 50 13.99 -10.23 10.11
N PRO A 51 13.10 -9.56 10.84
CA PRO A 51 11.91 -10.18 11.38
C PRO A 51 10.88 -10.48 10.28
N ARG A 52 10.17 -11.57 10.44
CA ARG A 52 8.98 -11.86 9.62
C ARG A 52 7.83 -10.99 10.09
N MET A 53 7.17 -10.33 9.18
CA MET A 53 6.01 -9.51 9.48
C MET A 53 4.74 -10.36 9.46
N VAL A 54 3.87 -10.15 10.44
CA VAL A 54 2.53 -10.75 10.54
C VAL A 54 1.52 -9.63 10.62
N LEU A 55 0.56 -9.63 9.70
CA LEU A 55 -0.56 -8.70 9.74
C LEU A 55 -1.73 -9.36 10.47
N MET A 56 -2.26 -8.66 11.46
CA MET A 56 -3.42 -9.10 12.23
C MET A 56 -4.53 -8.05 12.11
N THR A 57 -5.65 -8.46 11.54
CA THR A 57 -6.82 -7.60 11.40
C THR A 57 -7.91 -7.99 12.39
N TYR A 58 -8.63 -7.00 12.91
CA TYR A 58 -9.63 -7.19 13.94
C TYR A 58 -10.95 -6.53 13.54
N LYS A 59 -12.01 -7.31 13.47
CA LYS A 59 -13.36 -6.77 13.39
C LYS A 59 -13.73 -6.20 14.75
N VAL A 60 -13.97 -4.91 14.80
CA VAL A 60 -14.39 -4.21 16.01
C VAL A 60 -15.88 -4.49 16.23
N PRO A 61 -16.33 -4.79 17.49
CA PRO A 61 -17.72 -5.00 17.82
C PRO A 61 -18.61 -3.81 17.48
N ASP A 62 -19.88 -4.08 17.13
CA ASP A 62 -20.83 -3.04 16.71
C ASP A 62 -21.06 -2.00 17.80
N SER A 63 -21.10 -2.39 19.07
CA SER A 63 -21.21 -1.49 20.24
C SER A 63 -20.08 -0.46 20.37
N ILE A 64 -18.98 -0.65 19.65
CA ILE A 64 -17.84 0.27 19.65
C ILE A 64 -17.82 1.08 18.35
N LYS A 65 -18.18 0.48 17.21
CA LYS A 65 -18.02 1.10 15.89
C LYS A 65 -19.21 1.92 15.41
N GLU A 66 -20.38 1.79 16.01
CA GLU A 66 -21.64 2.46 15.58
C GLU A 66 -21.52 3.96 15.31
N ILE A 67 -20.60 4.64 16.03
CA ILE A 67 -20.36 6.08 15.92
C ILE A 67 -19.54 6.48 14.68
N ALA A 68 -18.99 5.52 13.94
CA ALA A 68 -18.04 5.77 12.86
C ALA A 68 -18.22 4.75 11.72
N LEU A 69 -19.47 4.44 11.35
CA LEU A 69 -19.81 3.45 10.31
C LEU A 69 -19.80 4.00 8.88
N GLU A 70 -19.70 5.32 8.68
CA GLU A 70 -19.74 5.96 7.36
C GLU A 70 -18.34 6.09 6.73
N GLY A 71 -17.49 5.10 6.93
CA GLY A 71 -16.16 5.08 6.36
C GLY A 71 -16.12 4.72 4.87
N GLU A 72 -14.98 4.93 4.23
CA GLU A 72 -14.69 4.42 2.90
C GLU A 72 -14.85 2.88 2.90
N PHE A 73 -15.54 2.30 1.91
CA PHE A 73 -15.92 0.87 1.82
C PHE A 73 -17.00 0.41 2.82
N ASP A 74 -17.93 1.27 3.24
CA ASP A 74 -18.95 0.96 4.27
C ASP A 74 -18.33 0.40 5.56
N GLU A 75 -17.17 0.89 5.92
CA GLU A 75 -16.33 0.38 6.98
C GLU A 75 -16.12 1.40 8.11
N PHE A 76 -15.57 0.87 9.20
CA PHE A 76 -15.21 1.62 10.39
C PHE A 76 -14.20 2.74 10.08
N ASP A 77 -14.65 4.00 10.19
CA ASP A 77 -13.81 5.18 9.99
C ASP A 77 -12.94 5.44 11.22
N LEU A 78 -11.66 5.04 11.13
CA LEU A 78 -10.69 5.25 12.21
C LEU A 78 -10.36 6.74 12.43
N ASN A 79 -10.48 7.59 11.39
CA ASN A 79 -10.21 9.02 11.56
C ASN A 79 -11.33 9.70 12.34
N GLU A 80 -12.58 9.31 12.12
CA GLU A 80 -13.71 9.76 12.91
C GLU A 80 -13.67 9.18 14.32
N PHE A 81 -13.45 7.88 14.46
CA PHE A 81 -13.38 7.19 15.74
C PHE A 81 -12.32 7.79 16.67
N PHE A 82 -11.12 8.02 16.17
CA PHE A 82 -10.02 8.65 16.90
C PHE A 82 -9.96 10.17 16.72
N SER A 83 -11.07 10.81 16.35
CA SER A 83 -11.15 12.26 16.27
C SER A 83 -10.98 12.91 17.64
N ALA A 84 -10.18 13.98 17.71
CA ALA A 84 -9.84 14.63 18.97
C ALA A 84 -9.74 16.15 18.82
N LYS A 85 -10.02 16.84 19.92
CA LYS A 85 -9.92 18.32 20.05
C LYS A 85 -8.95 18.68 21.17
N GLY A 86 -8.45 19.90 21.12
CA GLY A 86 -7.52 20.42 22.13
C GLY A 86 -6.05 20.14 21.81
N THR A 87 -5.19 20.59 22.68
CA THR A 87 -3.74 20.49 22.54
C THR A 87 -3.10 20.04 23.85
N ASP A 88 -2.07 19.22 23.76
CA ASP A 88 -1.28 18.73 24.89
C ASP A 88 -2.15 18.16 26.04
N LYS A 89 -2.13 18.77 27.21
CA LYS A 89 -2.88 18.31 28.41
C LYS A 89 -4.40 18.42 28.28
N GLU A 90 -4.87 19.35 27.45
CA GLU A 90 -6.30 19.57 27.18
C GLU A 90 -6.85 18.75 26.03
N ALA A 91 -5.99 18.00 25.34
CA ALA A 91 -6.42 17.16 24.23
C ALA A 91 -7.30 16.00 24.74
N ALA A 92 -8.47 15.84 24.14
CA ALA A 92 -9.41 14.78 24.44
C ALA A 92 -10.08 14.26 23.17
N PHE A 93 -10.41 12.98 23.15
CA PHE A 93 -11.22 12.39 22.09
C PHE A 93 -12.65 12.91 22.12
N ILE A 94 -13.24 13.10 20.95
CA ILE A 94 -14.67 13.42 20.82
C ILE A 94 -15.50 12.23 21.32
N HIS A 95 -15.09 11.03 20.95
CA HIS A 95 -15.72 9.75 21.30
C HIS A 95 -14.94 9.04 22.41
N LYS A 96 -14.68 9.76 23.52
CA LYS A 96 -13.80 9.26 24.59
C LYS A 96 -14.24 7.92 25.18
N ASN A 97 -15.54 7.72 25.37
CA ASN A 97 -16.06 6.49 25.97
C ASN A 97 -15.84 5.27 25.06
N GLU A 98 -16.04 5.45 23.77
CA GLU A 98 -15.87 4.40 22.75
C GLU A 98 -14.39 4.06 22.57
N VAL A 99 -13.52 5.07 22.58
CA VAL A 99 -12.06 4.85 22.56
C VAL A 99 -11.60 4.14 23.84
N GLN A 100 -12.21 4.44 25.00
CA GLN A 100 -11.94 3.69 26.23
C GLN A 100 -12.37 2.23 26.11
N LYS A 101 -13.57 1.95 25.58
CA LYS A 101 -14.01 0.57 25.32
C LYS A 101 -13.04 -0.17 24.36
N TRP A 102 -12.52 0.53 23.35
CA TRP A 102 -11.53 -0.02 22.45
C TRP A 102 -10.19 -0.32 23.17
N LEU A 103 -9.70 0.57 24.04
CA LEU A 103 -8.53 0.31 24.89
C LEU A 103 -8.74 -0.92 25.78
N ASP A 104 -9.95 -1.09 26.34
CA ASP A 104 -10.32 -2.26 27.12
C ASP A 104 -10.43 -3.53 26.28
N LEU A 105 -10.92 -3.41 25.05
CA LEU A 105 -11.02 -4.51 24.08
C LEU A 105 -9.63 -5.07 23.74
N ILE A 106 -8.68 -4.23 23.35
CA ILE A 106 -7.36 -4.70 22.90
C ILE A 106 -6.53 -5.36 24.01
N ARG A 107 -6.88 -5.14 25.29
CA ARG A 107 -6.33 -5.87 26.44
C ARG A 107 -7.23 -7.02 26.94
N GLY A 108 -8.34 -7.31 26.22
CA GLY A 108 -9.24 -8.40 26.54
C GLY A 108 -10.11 -8.17 27.79
N ALA A 109 -10.33 -6.91 28.19
CA ALA A 109 -11.16 -6.55 29.35
C ALA A 109 -12.57 -6.12 28.96
N HIS A 110 -12.82 -5.73 27.70
CA HIS A 110 -14.15 -5.42 27.21
C HIS A 110 -14.78 -6.68 26.60
N LEU A 111 -15.92 -7.09 27.14
CA LEU A 111 -16.71 -8.24 26.67
C LEU A 111 -18.16 -7.77 26.56
N GLU A 112 -18.76 -7.92 25.40
CA GLU A 112 -20.06 -7.31 25.07
C GLU A 112 -21.24 -7.86 25.87
N THR A 113 -21.24 -9.15 26.19
CA THR A 113 -22.32 -9.75 26.99
C THR A 113 -21.87 -10.98 27.74
N THR A 114 -22.57 -11.28 28.86
CA THR A 114 -22.40 -12.53 29.63
C THR A 114 -22.70 -13.79 28.78
N LYS A 115 -23.54 -13.68 27.74
CA LYS A 115 -23.86 -14.76 26.82
C LYS A 115 -22.67 -15.09 25.88
N ASP A 116 -21.94 -14.07 25.43
CA ASP A 116 -20.76 -14.26 24.59
C ASP A 116 -19.60 -14.83 25.40
N ASN A 117 -19.48 -14.46 26.65
CA ASN A 117 -18.55 -15.06 27.61
C ASN A 117 -18.79 -16.57 27.80
N LEU A 118 -20.05 -16.99 27.86
CA LEU A 118 -20.43 -18.41 28.01
C LEU A 118 -20.21 -19.21 26.73
N LYS A 119 -20.39 -18.58 25.54
CA LYS A 119 -20.14 -19.21 24.23
C LYS A 119 -18.66 -19.34 23.91
N LEU A 120 -17.83 -18.37 24.31
CA LEU A 120 -16.40 -18.36 24.06
C LEU A 120 -15.63 -19.39 24.90
N GLY A 121 -16.26 -20.03 25.90
CA GLY A 121 -15.61 -21.00 26.76
C GLY A 121 -14.37 -20.38 27.43
N ALA A 122 -13.35 -21.21 27.67
CA ALA A 122 -12.09 -20.75 28.27
C ALA A 122 -11.13 -20.00 27.32
N LYS A 123 -11.47 -19.87 26.02
CA LYS A 123 -10.63 -19.19 25.03
C LYS A 123 -10.92 -17.69 25.02
N LYS A 124 -10.00 -16.91 25.58
CA LYS A 124 -10.00 -15.45 25.43
C LYS A 124 -9.68 -15.08 23.98
N PRO A 125 -10.33 -14.06 23.40
CA PRO A 125 -9.97 -13.54 22.09
C PRO A 125 -8.48 -13.17 22.02
N SER A 126 -7.85 -13.45 20.90
CA SER A 126 -6.41 -13.17 20.68
C SER A 126 -6.18 -11.70 20.31
N PHE A 127 -6.62 -10.76 21.18
CA PHE A 127 -6.31 -9.35 21.00
C PHE A 127 -4.83 -9.05 21.36
N PRO A 128 -4.26 -7.94 20.85
CA PRO A 128 -2.83 -7.67 20.97
C PRO A 128 -2.26 -7.80 22.38
N PHE A 129 -2.95 -7.28 23.39
CA PHE A 129 -2.49 -7.30 24.78
C PHE A 129 -3.23 -8.33 25.65
N SER A 130 -4.10 -9.16 25.08
CA SER A 130 -4.75 -10.27 25.78
C SER A 130 -4.13 -11.63 25.50
N ASP A 131 -3.50 -11.77 24.33
CA ASP A 131 -2.75 -12.99 23.98
C ASP A 131 -1.39 -12.97 24.68
N THR A 132 -1.17 -13.91 25.60
CA THR A 132 0.08 -14.01 26.38
C THR A 132 1.31 -14.19 25.50
N ARG A 133 1.16 -14.81 24.31
CA ARG A 133 2.25 -14.99 23.34
C ARG A 133 2.67 -13.67 22.70
N LEU A 134 1.70 -12.78 22.44
CA LEU A 134 1.96 -11.44 21.87
C LEU A 134 2.42 -10.46 22.95
N LEU A 135 1.83 -10.52 24.13
CA LEU A 135 2.09 -9.58 25.22
C LEU A 135 3.59 -9.48 25.57
N SER A 136 4.29 -10.60 25.60
CA SER A 136 5.74 -10.64 25.85
C SER A 136 6.58 -10.01 24.74
N LEU A 137 6.04 -9.93 23.53
CA LEU A 137 6.70 -9.39 22.34
C LEU A 137 6.38 -7.91 22.12
N LEU A 138 5.28 -7.39 22.72
CA LEU A 138 4.79 -6.03 22.51
C LEU A 138 5.29 -5.04 23.58
N ASN A 139 6.53 -5.21 24.04
CA ASN A 139 7.14 -4.27 24.98
C ASN A 139 7.34 -2.87 24.38
N HIS A 140 7.58 -2.78 23.07
CA HIS A 140 7.79 -1.53 22.36
C HIS A 140 6.88 -1.46 21.15
N THR A 141 5.89 -0.58 21.18
CA THR A 141 4.91 -0.42 20.11
C THR A 141 4.87 0.99 19.55
N PHE A 142 4.49 1.07 18.27
CA PHE A 142 4.28 2.31 17.55
C PHE A 142 2.81 2.43 17.16
N TRP A 143 2.13 3.50 17.60
CA TRP A 143 0.72 3.72 17.31
C TRP A 143 0.56 4.87 16.33
N PHE A 144 0.01 4.57 15.17
CA PHE A 144 -0.12 5.48 14.05
C PHE A 144 -1.52 6.10 14.04
N LEU A 145 -1.65 7.31 14.58
CA LEU A 145 -2.89 8.03 14.83
C LEU A 145 -3.22 9.05 13.72
N PRO A 146 -4.50 9.52 13.61
CA PRO A 146 -4.91 10.43 12.55
C PRO A 146 -4.18 11.77 12.54
N ASN A 147 -4.03 12.41 13.70
CA ASN A 147 -3.48 13.76 13.82
C ASN A 147 -2.79 13.99 15.18
N VAL A 148 -2.25 15.20 15.34
CA VAL A 148 -1.50 15.58 16.55
C VAL A 148 -2.41 15.61 17.79
N ALA A 149 -3.63 16.11 17.67
CA ALA A 149 -4.58 16.16 18.79
C ALA A 149 -4.92 14.74 19.28
N ALA A 150 -5.12 13.79 18.36
CA ALA A 150 -5.37 12.39 18.69
C ALA A 150 -4.17 11.74 19.42
N CYS A 151 -2.93 12.07 19.05
CA CYS A 151 -1.75 11.59 19.78
C CYS A 151 -1.74 12.06 21.24
N PHE A 152 -2.02 13.32 21.49
CA PHE A 152 -2.09 13.85 22.85
C PHE A 152 -3.31 13.33 23.61
N ALA A 153 -4.48 13.23 22.96
CA ALA A 153 -5.68 12.65 23.56
C ALA A 153 -5.47 11.20 23.98
N MET A 154 -4.79 10.40 23.14
CA MET A 154 -4.46 9.01 23.47
C MET A 154 -3.51 8.93 24.67
N ARG A 155 -2.47 9.75 24.71
CA ARG A 155 -1.59 9.82 25.90
C ARG A 155 -2.40 10.16 27.15
N ASN A 156 -3.24 11.20 27.08
CA ASN A 156 -4.02 11.64 28.22
C ASN A 156 -4.98 10.55 28.71
N LEU A 157 -5.61 9.83 27.79
CA LEU A 157 -6.52 8.73 28.13
C LEU A 157 -5.75 7.53 28.76
N ILE A 158 -4.63 7.13 28.19
CA ILE A 158 -3.82 6.00 28.68
C ILE A 158 -3.34 6.21 30.12
N ILE A 159 -2.99 7.43 30.50
CA ILE A 159 -2.51 7.74 31.88
C ILE A 159 -3.63 7.92 32.90
N GLU A 160 -4.91 7.86 32.49
CA GLU A 160 -6.02 7.94 33.46
C GLU A 160 -6.02 6.73 34.39
N LYS A 161 -6.52 6.95 35.65
CA LYS A 161 -6.42 5.97 36.75
C LYS A 161 -7.00 4.59 36.42
N GLN A 162 -8.05 4.51 35.62
CA GLN A 162 -8.68 3.23 35.23
C GLN A 162 -7.81 2.39 34.29
N ASN A 163 -6.84 2.97 33.62
CA ASN A 163 -6.00 2.35 32.63
C ASN A 163 -4.70 1.77 33.22
N THR A 164 -4.78 1.16 34.42
CA THR A 164 -3.62 0.64 35.19
C THR A 164 -2.71 -0.30 34.39
N PHE A 165 -3.27 -1.10 33.47
CA PHE A 165 -2.49 -1.99 32.61
C PHE A 165 -1.41 -1.24 31.81
N TYR A 166 -1.76 -0.04 31.31
CA TYR A 166 -0.84 0.74 30.48
C TYR A 166 0.16 1.57 31.28
N HIS A 167 0.02 1.64 32.61
CA HIS A 167 0.94 2.41 33.46
C HIS A 167 2.35 1.81 33.50
N ASP A 168 2.50 0.54 33.12
CA ASP A 168 3.82 -0.10 32.93
C ASP A 168 4.56 0.42 31.68
N TYR A 169 3.87 1.14 30.79
CA TYR A 169 4.45 1.65 29.55
C TYR A 169 4.80 3.14 29.67
N ASN A 170 6.00 3.49 29.22
CA ASN A 170 6.38 4.87 29.01
C ASN A 170 5.72 5.37 27.72
N VAL A 171 4.73 6.26 27.83
CA VAL A 171 3.98 6.80 26.69
C VAL A 171 4.65 8.04 26.14
N VAL A 172 5.05 8.00 24.87
CA VAL A 172 5.77 9.09 24.19
C VAL A 172 4.98 9.63 23.02
N VAL A 173 4.76 10.96 23.00
CA VAL A 173 4.15 11.64 21.86
C VAL A 173 5.23 12.18 20.95
N ALA A 174 5.38 11.59 19.78
CA ALA A 174 6.28 12.01 18.71
C ALA A 174 5.49 12.67 17.57
N ALA A 175 4.78 13.76 17.89
CA ALA A 175 3.90 14.49 16.99
C ALA A 175 3.96 16.01 17.26
N GLY A 176 3.49 16.83 16.30
CA GLY A 176 3.47 18.28 16.41
C GLY A 176 4.80 18.96 16.08
N ASN A 177 4.80 20.30 15.99
CA ASN A 177 5.95 21.08 15.51
C ASN A 177 7.17 20.98 16.44
N LYS A 178 6.96 20.82 17.73
CA LYS A 178 8.02 20.71 18.74
C LYS A 178 8.81 19.38 18.64
N ALA A 179 8.21 18.33 18.07
CA ALA A 179 8.87 17.03 17.99
C ALA A 179 9.95 16.93 16.89
N GLY A 180 10.09 17.93 15.99
CA GLY A 180 11.00 17.87 14.85
C GLY A 180 10.48 16.97 13.71
N LEU A 181 11.30 16.67 12.71
CA LEU A 181 10.99 15.77 11.58
C LEU A 181 12.04 14.65 11.51
N GLY A 182 11.59 13.44 11.20
CA GLY A 182 12.47 12.28 11.00
C GLY A 182 13.38 12.03 12.21
N VAL A 183 14.68 12.02 11.99
CA VAL A 183 15.70 11.76 13.04
C VAL A 183 15.62 12.74 14.21
N LYS A 184 15.18 13.98 13.99
CA LYS A 184 15.01 14.98 15.06
C LYS A 184 13.87 14.65 16.03
N ALA A 185 12.93 13.77 15.65
CA ALA A 185 11.84 13.32 16.52
C ALA A 185 12.22 12.09 17.37
N LEU A 186 13.40 11.50 17.18
CA LEU A 186 13.85 10.30 17.88
C LEU A 186 14.34 10.51 19.34
N PRO A 187 14.98 11.63 19.73
CA PRO A 187 15.55 11.75 21.06
C PRO A 187 14.55 11.49 22.19
N PRO A 188 13.31 12.00 22.19
CA PRO A 188 12.31 11.68 23.22
C PRO A 188 11.97 10.19 23.26
N VAL A 189 11.88 9.52 22.11
CA VAL A 189 11.58 8.09 22.02
C VAL A 189 12.71 7.28 22.63
N LYS A 190 13.97 7.60 22.29
CA LYS A 190 15.15 6.95 22.85
C LYS A 190 15.28 7.16 24.34
N ALA A 191 15.01 8.38 24.83
CA ALA A 191 15.05 8.70 26.24
C ALA A 191 14.02 7.90 27.05
N ALA A 192 12.78 7.83 26.56
CA ALA A 192 11.73 7.06 27.21
C ALA A 192 11.98 5.54 27.16
N MET A 193 12.63 5.08 26.11
CA MET A 193 13.00 3.67 25.94
C MET A 193 14.15 3.27 26.88
N GLY A 194 15.14 4.14 27.08
CA GLY A 194 16.30 3.89 27.95
C GLY A 194 16.97 2.56 27.63
N ASN A 195 16.92 1.62 28.58
CA ASN A 195 17.32 0.23 28.31
C ASN A 195 16.12 -0.56 27.76
N PRO A 196 16.08 -0.88 26.45
CA PRO A 196 14.91 -1.49 25.84
C PRO A 196 14.64 -2.94 26.31
N LEU A 197 15.59 -3.58 26.98
CA LEU A 197 15.38 -4.92 27.56
C LEU A 197 14.64 -4.88 28.91
N LYS A 198 14.57 -3.69 29.53
CA LYS A 198 13.97 -3.51 30.88
C LYS A 198 12.79 -2.57 30.89
N SER A 199 12.50 -1.90 29.78
CA SER A 199 11.44 -0.91 29.67
C SER A 199 10.35 -1.37 28.71
N LYS A 200 9.19 -0.70 28.83
CA LYS A 200 8.09 -0.83 27.86
C LYS A 200 7.72 0.56 27.36
N THR A 201 7.46 0.72 26.07
CA THR A 201 7.10 2.02 25.48
C THR A 201 5.94 1.92 24.51
N ILE A 202 5.06 2.92 24.53
CA ILE A 202 4.07 3.18 23.50
C ILE A 202 4.44 4.51 22.85
N THR A 203 4.82 4.48 21.59
CA THR A 203 5.15 5.69 20.81
C THR A 203 3.96 6.10 19.97
N LEU A 204 3.42 7.28 20.23
CA LEU A 204 2.25 7.85 19.56
C LEU A 204 2.71 8.85 18.48
N SER A 205 2.34 8.62 17.22
CA SER A 205 2.72 9.51 16.12
C SER A 205 1.66 9.54 15.03
N CYS A 206 1.65 10.60 14.22
CA CYS A 206 0.70 10.74 13.11
C CYS A 206 1.36 10.83 11.73
N ILE A 207 2.61 11.26 11.62
CA ILE A 207 3.34 11.34 10.33
C ILE A 207 4.85 11.26 10.54
N LYS A 208 5.39 11.85 11.60
CA LYS A 208 6.80 12.24 11.70
C LYS A 208 7.81 11.09 11.76
N LEU A 209 7.41 9.92 12.19
CA LEU A 209 8.27 8.74 12.33
C LEU A 209 7.98 7.66 11.29
N THR A 210 7.14 7.94 10.29
CA THR A 210 6.80 6.98 9.24
C THR A 210 7.88 6.87 8.16
N GLN A 211 8.80 7.84 8.09
CA GLN A 211 9.87 7.84 7.08
C GLN A 211 11.22 8.21 7.70
N GLY A 212 12.30 7.61 7.17
CA GLY A 212 13.68 7.97 7.46
C GLY A 212 14.16 7.72 8.89
N VAL A 213 13.47 6.87 9.67
CA VAL A 213 13.86 6.55 11.05
C VAL A 213 13.94 5.04 11.26
N THR A 214 14.86 4.64 12.14
CA THR A 214 15.03 3.25 12.56
C THR A 214 15.00 3.18 14.09
N VAL A 215 14.04 2.42 14.62
CA VAL A 215 13.93 2.11 16.04
C VAL A 215 13.84 0.59 16.19
N LYS A 216 14.97 -0.05 16.40
CA LYS A 216 15.11 -1.51 16.39
C LYS A 216 14.14 -2.25 17.34
N PRO A 217 13.87 -1.76 18.59
CA PRO A 217 12.99 -2.45 19.52
C PRO A 217 11.50 -2.43 19.17
N TRP A 218 11.03 -1.56 18.27
CA TRP A 218 9.61 -1.60 17.88
C TRP A 218 9.25 -2.95 17.27
N SER A 219 8.33 -3.67 17.91
CA SER A 219 7.88 -5.01 17.51
C SER A 219 6.46 -5.05 17.00
N GLY A 220 5.64 -4.03 17.30
CA GLY A 220 4.26 -3.93 16.84
C GLY A 220 3.87 -2.51 16.45
N ILE A 221 3.12 -2.39 15.35
CA ILE A 221 2.48 -1.14 14.94
C ILE A 221 0.96 -1.29 14.99
N PHE A 222 0.29 -0.30 15.55
CA PHE A 222 -1.16 -0.16 15.56
C PHE A 222 -1.56 0.89 14.51
N ILE A 223 -2.28 0.47 13.49
CA ILE A 223 -2.81 1.37 12.45
C ILE A 223 -4.16 1.91 12.94
N LEU A 224 -4.15 3.11 13.48
CA LEU A 224 -5.29 3.78 14.10
C LEU A 224 -5.77 4.98 13.28
N ARG A 225 -5.52 4.95 11.98
CA ARG A 225 -5.98 5.96 11.04
C ARG A 225 -6.35 5.35 9.71
N ASN A 226 -7.24 6.00 8.98
CA ASN A 226 -7.49 5.64 7.61
C ASN A 226 -6.29 6.02 6.73
N THR A 227 -5.96 5.14 5.80
CA THR A 227 -5.04 5.41 4.71
C THR A 227 -5.52 4.66 3.47
N SER A 228 -5.64 5.36 2.37
CA SER A 228 -6.01 4.81 1.06
C SER A 228 -4.79 4.48 0.20
N SER A 229 -3.60 4.92 0.62
CA SER A 229 -2.36 4.68 -0.09
C SER A 229 -1.66 3.42 0.41
N PRO A 230 -1.51 2.36 -0.41
CA PRO A 230 -0.73 1.18 -0.07
C PRO A 230 0.71 1.54 0.29
N GLU A 231 1.28 2.55 -0.40
CA GLU A 231 2.61 3.06 -0.14
C GLU A 231 2.75 3.59 1.29
N THR A 232 1.85 4.49 1.71
CA THR A 232 1.87 5.07 3.06
C THR A 232 1.65 4.00 4.13
N TYR A 233 0.75 3.05 3.88
CA TYR A 233 0.46 1.94 4.76
C TYR A 233 1.71 1.09 5.02
N PHE A 234 2.33 0.58 3.96
CA PHE A 234 3.49 -0.29 4.09
C PHE A 234 4.75 0.44 4.52
N GLN A 235 4.93 1.73 4.14
CA GLN A 235 6.02 2.55 4.69
C GLN A 235 5.93 2.66 6.21
N SER A 236 4.70 2.76 6.74
CA SER A 236 4.47 2.79 8.19
C SER A 236 4.66 1.40 8.81
N ALA A 237 4.12 0.35 8.19
CA ALA A 237 4.24 -1.03 8.65
C ALA A 237 5.71 -1.48 8.73
N PHE A 238 6.52 -1.17 7.74
CA PHE A 238 7.94 -1.52 7.72
C PHE A 238 8.79 -0.84 8.82
N ARG A 239 8.24 0.11 9.58
CA ARG A 239 8.97 0.67 10.74
C ARG A 239 9.24 -0.38 11.81
N VAL A 240 8.40 -1.38 11.96
CA VAL A 240 8.61 -2.47 12.93
C VAL A 240 9.46 -3.62 12.40
N GLN A 241 9.79 -3.62 11.11
CA GLN A 241 10.62 -4.65 10.48
C GLN A 241 12.13 -4.47 10.73
N SER A 242 12.56 -3.36 11.33
CA SER A 242 13.98 -3.12 11.60
C SER A 242 14.60 -4.28 12.40
N PRO A 243 15.74 -4.86 11.97
CA PRO A 243 16.42 -5.92 12.70
C PRO A 243 16.83 -5.46 14.10
N TRP A 244 16.66 -6.35 15.09
CA TRP A 244 17.10 -6.08 16.45
C TRP A 244 17.94 -7.24 16.96
N GLU A 245 19.25 -6.98 17.05
CA GLU A 245 20.26 -7.88 17.60
C GLU A 245 20.95 -7.21 18.77
N ILE A 246 21.34 -8.01 19.74
CA ILE A 246 22.24 -7.63 20.83
C ILE A 246 23.47 -8.55 20.85
N ASN A 247 24.57 -8.07 21.39
CA ASN A 247 25.70 -8.95 21.66
C ASN A 247 25.36 -9.86 22.82
N ASN A 248 25.63 -11.14 22.66
CA ASN A 248 25.44 -12.11 23.73
C ASN A 248 26.35 -11.73 24.90
N PRO A 249 25.83 -11.53 26.12
CA PRO A 249 26.64 -11.19 27.29
C PRO A 249 27.76 -12.19 27.59
N ASP A 250 27.53 -13.47 27.32
CA ASP A 250 28.49 -14.52 27.59
C ASP A 250 29.61 -14.62 26.54
N GLY A 251 29.48 -13.93 25.42
CA GLY A 251 30.50 -13.82 24.36
C GLY A 251 30.96 -15.13 23.73
N LEU A 252 30.34 -16.25 24.08
CA LEU A 252 30.74 -17.60 23.68
C LEU A 252 30.21 -17.95 22.29
N SER A 253 31.07 -18.47 21.45
CA SER A 253 30.75 -19.05 20.16
C SER A 253 29.84 -20.29 20.32
N PRO A 254 28.88 -20.58 19.41
CA PRO A 254 28.70 -19.96 18.09
C PRO A 254 27.89 -18.67 18.09
N ASN A 255 27.17 -18.35 19.15
CA ASN A 255 26.19 -17.25 19.16
C ASN A 255 26.74 -15.96 19.75
N LYS A 256 27.59 -15.26 19.01
CA LYS A 256 28.08 -13.93 19.42
C LYS A 256 26.98 -12.87 19.51
N LYS A 257 25.88 -13.07 18.79
CA LYS A 257 24.73 -12.17 18.74
C LYS A 257 23.44 -12.94 18.99
N GLU A 258 22.54 -12.31 19.72
CA GLU A 258 21.20 -12.81 19.98
C GLU A 258 20.19 -11.98 19.20
N ILE A 259 19.29 -12.65 18.47
CA ILE A 259 18.20 -12.01 17.72
C ILE A 259 17.02 -11.82 18.67
N MET A 260 16.74 -10.55 19.00
CA MET A 260 15.70 -10.19 19.96
C MET A 260 14.29 -10.19 19.37
N LYS A 261 14.17 -10.20 18.02
CA LYS A 261 12.91 -10.06 17.33
C LYS A 261 12.88 -10.92 16.07
N HIS A 262 12.23 -12.10 16.15
CA HIS A 262 12.02 -12.99 15.01
C HIS A 262 10.79 -12.60 14.16
N ASN A 263 9.78 -12.04 14.81
CA ASN A 263 8.56 -11.57 14.17
C ASN A 263 8.28 -10.12 14.57
N CYS A 264 7.57 -9.41 13.70
CA CYS A 264 6.98 -8.11 14.00
C CYS A 264 5.53 -8.09 13.53
N TYR A 265 4.72 -7.24 14.13
CA TYR A 265 3.27 -7.32 14.02
C TYR A 265 2.68 -6.00 13.55
N VAL A 266 1.71 -6.11 12.64
CA VAL A 266 0.87 -5.00 12.21
C VAL A 266 -0.55 -5.29 12.68
N PHE A 267 -1.14 -4.40 13.46
CA PHE A 267 -2.50 -4.51 13.97
C PHE A 267 -3.38 -3.47 13.29
N ASP A 268 -4.40 -3.94 12.58
CA ASP A 268 -5.38 -3.08 11.90
C ASP A 268 -6.80 -3.42 12.35
N PHE A 269 -7.60 -2.39 12.60
CA PHE A 269 -8.98 -2.52 13.09
C PHE A 269 -10.03 -2.19 12.03
N ALA A 270 -9.61 -2.07 10.77
CA ALA A 270 -10.45 -1.97 9.59
C ALA A 270 -10.04 -3.06 8.58
N PRO A 271 -10.53 -4.32 8.75
CA PRO A 271 -10.09 -5.50 8.01
C PRO A 271 -10.19 -5.34 6.49
N ASN A 272 -11.33 -4.87 5.97
CA ASN A 272 -11.55 -4.77 4.53
C ASN A 272 -10.56 -3.80 3.89
N ARG A 273 -10.34 -2.63 4.53
CA ARG A 273 -9.33 -1.66 4.07
C ARG A 273 -7.93 -2.26 4.07
N ALA A 274 -7.54 -2.96 5.16
CA ALA A 274 -6.23 -3.58 5.25
C ALA A 274 -6.02 -4.60 4.12
N LEU A 275 -7.01 -5.46 3.87
CA LEU A 275 -6.96 -6.48 2.82
C LEU A 275 -6.96 -5.87 1.41
N HIS A 276 -7.72 -4.78 1.20
CA HIS A 276 -7.66 -4.01 -0.04
C HIS A 276 -6.24 -3.45 -0.30
N LEU A 277 -5.61 -2.86 0.72
CA LEU A 277 -4.25 -2.32 0.61
C LEU A 277 -3.19 -3.40 0.35
N ILE A 278 -3.35 -4.59 0.92
CA ILE A 278 -2.51 -5.77 0.62
C ILE A 278 -2.65 -6.17 -0.84
N SER A 279 -3.88 -6.28 -1.34
CA SER A 279 -4.14 -6.60 -2.74
C SER A 279 -3.47 -5.59 -3.68
N ASP A 280 -3.66 -4.31 -3.43
CA ASP A 280 -3.09 -3.25 -4.26
C ASP A 280 -1.55 -3.23 -4.20
N TYR A 281 -0.99 -3.39 -3.02
CA TYR A 281 0.46 -3.41 -2.83
C TYR A 281 1.11 -4.60 -3.54
N SER A 282 0.59 -5.81 -3.33
CA SER A 282 1.14 -7.03 -3.92
C SER A 282 1.06 -7.03 -5.46
N CYS A 283 -0.05 -6.52 -6.02
CA CYS A 283 -0.20 -6.40 -7.45
C CYS A 283 0.78 -5.41 -8.08
N ARG A 284 1.08 -4.30 -7.39
CA ARG A 284 2.03 -3.28 -7.88
C ARG A 284 3.50 -3.69 -7.75
N LEU A 285 3.85 -4.50 -6.76
CA LEU A 285 5.24 -4.97 -6.57
C LEU A 285 5.71 -5.92 -7.67
N SER A 286 4.81 -6.76 -8.17
CA SER A 286 5.16 -7.76 -9.16
C SER A 286 5.01 -7.20 -10.58
N ILE A 287 6.12 -6.86 -11.21
CA ILE A 287 6.20 -6.44 -12.62
C ILE A 287 5.99 -7.63 -13.57
N SER A 288 5.92 -8.87 -13.05
CA SER A 288 5.76 -10.07 -13.85
C SER A 288 4.42 -10.10 -14.59
N GLU A 289 4.45 -9.99 -15.91
CA GLU A 289 3.28 -10.08 -16.79
C GLU A 289 2.61 -11.47 -16.79
N ASN A 290 3.32 -12.49 -16.32
CA ASN A 290 2.87 -13.89 -16.39
C ASN A 290 2.04 -14.33 -15.17
N LYS A 291 1.97 -13.54 -14.10
CA LYS A 291 1.22 -13.88 -12.88
C LYS A 291 -0.12 -13.14 -12.87
N ASN A 292 -1.18 -13.88 -12.52
CA ASN A 292 -2.48 -13.25 -12.25
C ASN A 292 -2.47 -12.59 -10.84
N PRO A 293 -3.44 -11.71 -10.52
CA PRO A 293 -3.52 -11.05 -9.23
C PRO A 293 -3.54 -12.00 -8.04
N GLU A 294 -4.23 -13.12 -8.13
CA GLU A 294 -4.29 -14.12 -7.06
C GLU A 294 -2.91 -14.73 -6.76
N GLN A 295 -2.15 -15.05 -7.80
CA GLN A 295 -0.78 -15.56 -7.64
C GLN A 295 0.15 -14.51 -7.02
N LYS A 296 -0.01 -13.22 -7.38
CA LYS A 296 0.76 -12.12 -6.80
C LYS A 296 0.44 -11.95 -5.31
N VAL A 297 -0.84 -11.96 -4.96
CA VAL A 297 -1.29 -11.89 -3.55
C VAL A 297 -0.81 -13.12 -2.79
N GLN A 298 -0.98 -14.32 -3.34
CA GLN A 298 -0.54 -15.57 -2.70
C GLN A 298 0.96 -15.56 -2.40
N GLU A 299 1.79 -15.13 -3.34
CA GLU A 299 3.23 -15.01 -3.14
C GLU A 299 3.58 -14.02 -2.03
N PHE A 300 2.86 -12.90 -1.96
CA PHE A 300 3.09 -11.88 -0.93
C PHE A 300 2.68 -12.37 0.46
N ILE A 301 1.46 -12.91 0.63
CA ILE A 301 0.96 -13.36 1.93
C ILE A 301 1.66 -14.62 2.44
N GLN A 302 2.29 -15.42 1.57
CA GLN A 302 3.13 -16.54 1.99
C GLN A 302 4.25 -16.09 2.93
N PHE A 303 4.82 -14.92 2.69
CA PHE A 303 5.88 -14.34 3.51
C PHE A 303 5.37 -13.35 4.55
N LEU A 304 4.23 -12.73 4.31
CA LEU A 304 3.53 -11.83 5.22
C LEU A 304 2.16 -12.43 5.57
N PRO A 305 2.08 -13.39 6.52
CA PRO A 305 0.82 -14.00 6.90
C PRO A 305 -0.20 -12.96 7.34
N VAL A 306 -1.43 -13.11 6.86
CA VAL A 306 -2.56 -12.26 7.20
C VAL A 306 -3.51 -13.06 8.05
N LEU A 307 -3.72 -12.61 9.28
CA LEU A 307 -4.64 -13.22 10.23
C LEU A 307 -5.82 -12.27 10.45
N ALA A 308 -7.03 -12.78 10.38
CA ALA A 308 -8.25 -12.02 10.61
C ALA A 308 -9.02 -12.57 11.82
N TYR A 309 -9.39 -11.68 12.73
CA TYR A 309 -10.33 -11.94 13.82
C TYR A 309 -11.72 -11.52 13.38
N ASP A 310 -12.63 -12.47 13.28
CA ASP A 310 -14.00 -12.27 12.80
C ASP A 310 -15.04 -11.98 13.90
N GLY A 311 -14.58 -11.87 15.13
CA GLY A 311 -15.40 -11.74 16.34
C GLY A 311 -15.43 -12.99 17.20
N TYR A 312 -14.94 -14.13 16.69
CA TYR A 312 -14.90 -15.43 17.39
C TYR A 312 -13.49 -16.02 17.44
N ASP A 313 -12.89 -16.24 16.28
CA ASP A 313 -11.57 -16.87 16.16
C ASP A 313 -10.64 -16.07 15.25
N MET A 314 -9.34 -16.23 15.51
CA MET A 314 -8.28 -15.71 14.63
C MET A 314 -7.95 -16.79 13.59
N ARG A 315 -8.12 -16.49 12.31
CA ARG A 315 -7.82 -17.41 11.22
C ARG A 315 -6.91 -16.77 10.16
N GLU A 316 -6.18 -17.60 9.46
CA GLU A 316 -5.39 -17.16 8.31
C GLU A 316 -6.30 -16.88 7.11
N VAL A 317 -6.03 -15.79 6.41
CA VAL A 317 -6.78 -15.34 5.23
C VAL A 317 -6.08 -15.81 3.97
N SER A 318 -6.82 -16.44 3.07
CA SER A 318 -6.31 -16.89 1.77
C SER A 318 -6.21 -15.74 0.75
N ALA A 319 -5.44 -15.94 -0.31
CA ALA A 319 -5.32 -14.95 -1.39
C ALA A 319 -6.67 -14.66 -2.08
N GLY A 320 -7.49 -15.71 -2.25
CA GLY A 320 -8.84 -15.57 -2.79
C GLY A 320 -9.71 -14.67 -1.92
N GLU A 321 -9.73 -14.89 -0.60
CA GLU A 321 -10.48 -14.05 0.35
C GLU A 321 -9.96 -12.61 0.39
N VAL A 322 -8.64 -12.39 0.31
CA VAL A 322 -8.06 -11.04 0.21
C VAL A 322 -8.61 -10.32 -1.01
N LEU A 323 -8.65 -10.99 -2.15
CA LEU A 323 -9.15 -10.41 -3.39
C LEU A 323 -10.67 -10.19 -3.35
N GLU A 324 -11.43 -11.13 -2.84
CA GLU A 324 -12.88 -11.02 -2.70
C GLU A 324 -13.25 -9.80 -1.85
N ILE A 325 -12.64 -9.64 -0.70
CA ILE A 325 -12.86 -8.49 0.18
C ILE A 325 -12.37 -7.20 -0.46
N ALA A 326 -11.20 -7.22 -1.09
CA ALA A 326 -10.66 -6.05 -1.78
C ALA A 326 -11.58 -5.55 -2.91
N MET A 327 -12.45 -6.41 -3.43
CA MET A 327 -13.36 -6.11 -4.52
C MET A 327 -14.78 -5.83 -4.07
N SER A 328 -15.20 -6.34 -2.92
CA SER A 328 -16.59 -6.22 -2.43
C SER A 328 -17.05 -4.79 -2.13
N GLY A 329 -16.09 -3.85 -1.94
CA GLY A 329 -16.38 -2.43 -1.67
C GLY A 329 -16.14 -1.50 -2.87
N GLU A 330 -15.74 -2.03 -4.04
CA GLU A 330 -15.45 -1.17 -5.19
C GLU A 330 -16.70 -0.81 -5.99
N SER A 331 -17.09 0.46 -5.96
CA SER A 331 -18.13 0.99 -6.85
C SER A 331 -17.64 1.05 -8.30
N ALA A 332 -18.58 1.01 -9.27
CA ALA A 332 -18.28 1.21 -10.69
C ALA A 332 -17.45 2.49 -10.96
N THR A 333 -17.65 3.52 -10.14
CA THR A 333 -16.89 4.77 -10.20
C THR A 333 -15.41 4.58 -9.82
N MET A 334 -15.11 3.76 -8.81
CA MET A 334 -13.73 3.47 -8.41
C MET A 334 -13.03 2.61 -9.46
N LEU A 335 -13.72 1.64 -10.05
CA LEU A 335 -13.18 0.86 -11.16
C LEU A 335 -12.86 1.72 -12.38
N ALA A 336 -13.74 2.66 -12.73
CA ALA A 336 -13.50 3.62 -13.79
C ALA A 336 -12.25 4.48 -13.50
N ARG A 337 -12.02 4.88 -12.25
CA ARG A 337 -10.81 5.62 -11.83
C ARG A 337 -9.52 4.82 -11.99
N ARG A 338 -9.56 3.50 -11.87
CA ARG A 338 -8.37 2.64 -12.10
C ARG A 338 -7.92 2.71 -13.57
N TRP A 339 -8.87 2.74 -14.49
CA TRP A 339 -8.60 2.92 -15.91
C TRP A 339 -8.20 4.33 -16.29
N ASP A 340 -8.44 5.28 -15.41
CA ASP A 340 -7.99 6.67 -15.52
C ASP A 340 -6.66 6.90 -14.74
N ALA A 341 -5.97 5.83 -14.32
CA ALA A 341 -4.71 5.95 -13.59
C ALA A 341 -3.55 6.30 -14.52
N ALA A 342 -2.73 7.25 -14.11
CA ALA A 342 -1.55 7.66 -14.86
C ALA A 342 -0.53 6.52 -15.04
N ALA A 343 -0.49 5.56 -14.13
CA ALA A 343 0.40 4.40 -14.13
C ALA A 343 0.12 3.39 -15.27
N LEU A 344 -1.06 3.44 -15.89
CA LEU A 344 -1.39 2.58 -17.05
C LEU A 344 -0.63 2.95 -18.31
N VAL A 345 -0.03 4.13 -18.37
CA VAL A 345 0.66 4.64 -19.55
C VAL A 345 2.04 5.17 -19.19
N ASN A 346 3.02 4.83 -20.01
CA ASN A 346 4.40 5.28 -19.84
C ASN A 346 4.70 6.40 -20.84
N VAL A 347 5.16 7.53 -20.31
CA VAL A 347 5.58 8.70 -21.10
C VAL A 347 6.98 9.16 -20.71
N ASP A 348 7.84 8.21 -20.28
CA ASP A 348 9.26 8.47 -20.07
C ASP A 348 10.00 8.72 -21.39
N ASN A 349 11.16 9.36 -21.30
CA ASN A 349 11.89 9.76 -22.51
C ASN A 349 12.29 8.58 -23.39
N PHE A 350 12.64 7.45 -22.80
CA PHE A 350 13.05 6.27 -23.55
C PHE A 350 11.88 5.66 -24.31
N THR A 351 10.71 5.55 -23.66
CA THR A 351 9.48 5.08 -24.31
C THR A 351 9.09 6.03 -25.44
N LEU A 352 9.18 7.36 -25.21
CA LEU A 352 8.88 8.35 -26.24
C LEU A 352 9.88 8.34 -27.41
N GLU A 353 11.18 8.13 -27.14
CA GLU A 353 12.20 7.97 -28.19
C GLU A 353 11.99 6.69 -29.00
N ARG A 354 11.70 5.57 -28.35
CA ARG A 354 11.34 4.31 -29.04
C ARG A 354 10.10 4.47 -29.91
N LEU A 355 9.11 5.18 -29.40
CA LEU A 355 7.89 5.49 -30.13
C LEU A 355 8.17 6.33 -31.37
N MET A 356 8.97 7.39 -31.25
CA MET A 356 9.36 8.25 -32.36
C MET A 356 10.18 7.52 -33.44
N ASN A 357 11.05 6.62 -33.01
CA ASN A 357 11.87 5.82 -33.92
C ASN A 357 11.08 4.68 -34.59
N ASN A 358 9.78 4.57 -34.32
CA ASN A 358 8.90 3.57 -34.91
C ASN A 358 7.75 4.23 -35.70
N ASP A 359 7.96 4.42 -37.00
CA ASP A 359 6.99 5.07 -37.88
C ASP A 359 5.60 4.41 -37.85
N LYS A 360 5.54 3.09 -37.73
CA LYS A 360 4.26 2.35 -37.68
C LYS A 360 3.51 2.64 -36.39
N ALA A 361 4.20 2.68 -35.24
CA ALA A 361 3.60 2.99 -33.96
C ALA A 361 3.12 4.46 -33.91
N MET A 362 3.89 5.38 -34.47
CA MET A 362 3.50 6.78 -34.58
C MET A 362 2.28 6.96 -35.48
N GLN A 363 2.24 6.29 -36.64
CA GLN A 363 1.07 6.33 -37.52
C GLN A 363 -0.16 5.71 -36.86
N ALA A 364 0.01 4.63 -36.07
CA ALA A 364 -1.06 4.01 -35.31
C ALA A 364 -1.68 4.98 -34.30
N LEU A 365 -0.84 5.66 -33.52
CA LEU A 365 -1.34 6.67 -32.56
C LEU A 365 -1.98 7.86 -33.24
N MET A 366 -1.45 8.35 -34.35
CA MET A 366 -2.04 9.47 -35.11
C MET A 366 -3.41 9.16 -35.70
N LYS A 367 -3.80 7.88 -35.85
CA LYS A 367 -5.17 7.47 -36.21
C LYS A 367 -6.18 7.79 -35.09
N ILE A 368 -5.71 7.87 -33.85
CA ILE A 368 -6.58 8.18 -32.70
C ILE A 368 -6.82 9.67 -32.65
N GLU A 369 -8.08 10.06 -32.52
CA GLU A 369 -8.45 11.45 -32.37
C GLU A 369 -7.73 12.12 -31.20
N GLY A 370 -7.14 13.29 -31.44
CA GLY A 370 -6.39 14.05 -30.45
C GLY A 370 -4.88 13.85 -30.46
N PHE A 371 -4.32 12.91 -31.26
CA PHE A 371 -2.88 12.70 -31.36
C PHE A 371 -2.22 13.28 -32.62
N ARG A 372 -2.91 14.11 -33.40
CA ARG A 372 -2.39 14.68 -34.66
C ARG A 372 -1.11 15.50 -34.49
N THR A 373 -0.92 16.13 -33.32
CA THR A 373 0.28 16.93 -32.98
C THR A 373 1.32 16.16 -32.19
N LEU A 374 1.17 14.84 -32.06
CA LEU A 374 2.00 14.01 -31.18
C LEU A 374 3.49 14.11 -31.49
N ASN A 375 3.86 14.12 -32.79
CA ASN A 375 5.25 14.25 -33.21
C ASN A 375 5.91 15.53 -32.70
N GLU A 376 5.20 16.67 -32.82
CA GLU A 376 5.72 17.96 -32.37
C GLU A 376 5.83 18.01 -30.84
N ASP A 377 4.83 17.44 -30.14
CA ASP A 377 4.81 17.39 -28.69
C ASP A 377 5.96 16.51 -28.14
N ILE A 378 6.23 15.35 -28.75
CA ILE A 378 7.33 14.46 -28.36
C ILE A 378 8.69 15.09 -28.67
N ASN A 379 8.86 15.67 -29.87
CA ASN A 379 10.08 16.38 -30.23
C ASN A 379 10.39 17.53 -29.25
N THR A 380 9.37 18.28 -28.84
CA THR A 380 9.53 19.34 -27.85
C THR A 380 10.00 18.78 -26.50
N ILE A 381 9.44 17.62 -26.06
CA ILE A 381 9.85 16.97 -24.82
C ILE A 381 11.31 16.54 -24.89
N ILE A 382 11.74 15.86 -25.97
CA ILE A 382 13.10 15.36 -26.13
C ILE A 382 14.11 16.51 -26.19
N ASN A 383 13.84 17.54 -26.99
CA ASN A 383 14.72 18.70 -27.13
C ASN A 383 14.83 19.49 -25.80
N ASN A 384 13.72 19.65 -25.08
CA ASN A 384 13.73 20.30 -23.76
C ASN A 384 14.50 19.48 -22.74
N THR A 385 14.41 18.14 -22.77
CA THR A 385 15.16 17.26 -21.88
C THR A 385 16.68 17.45 -22.04
N GLU A 386 17.19 17.43 -23.27
CA GLU A 386 18.60 17.65 -23.53
C GLU A 386 19.05 19.03 -23.09
N SER A 387 18.24 20.04 -23.39
CA SER A 387 18.52 21.43 -23.04
C SER A 387 18.53 21.64 -21.50
N ILE A 388 17.55 21.08 -20.81
CA ILE A 388 17.45 21.09 -19.34
C ILE A 388 18.65 20.39 -18.72
N LYS A 389 19.05 19.23 -19.27
CA LYS A 389 20.20 18.46 -18.80
C LYS A 389 21.50 19.29 -18.92
N LYS A 390 21.75 19.88 -20.08
CA LYS A 390 22.92 20.75 -20.31
C LYS A 390 22.95 21.96 -19.37
N MET A 391 21.80 22.60 -19.13
CA MET A 391 21.70 23.73 -18.19
C MET A 391 21.93 23.30 -16.73
N LYS A 392 21.43 22.15 -16.31
CA LYS A 392 21.67 21.60 -14.97
C LYS A 392 23.13 21.21 -14.75
N GLU A 393 23.77 20.61 -15.74
CA GLU A 393 25.21 20.33 -15.70
C GLU A 393 26.04 21.63 -15.59
N LYS A 394 25.64 22.69 -16.32
CA LYS A 394 26.24 24.00 -16.19
C LYS A 394 26.04 24.62 -14.80
N ALA A 395 24.83 24.47 -14.24
CA ALA A 395 24.49 24.95 -12.90
C ALA A 395 25.32 24.27 -11.79
N ASN A 396 25.70 23.00 -11.96
CA ASN A 396 26.54 22.28 -11.01
C ASN A 396 28.00 22.76 -11.02
N ASN A 397 28.45 23.37 -12.13
CA ASN A 397 29.82 23.79 -12.32
C ASN A 397 30.03 25.31 -12.19
N LYS A 398 29.00 26.11 -12.37
CA LYS A 398 29.00 27.58 -12.27
C LYS A 398 27.60 28.09 -11.93
N ASP A 399 27.50 29.19 -11.18
CA ASP A 399 26.24 29.88 -10.93
C ASP A 399 25.61 30.36 -12.24
N LEU A 400 24.33 29.98 -12.45
CA LEU A 400 23.55 30.44 -13.58
C LEU A 400 23.18 31.91 -13.42
N THR A 401 23.21 32.65 -14.52
CA THR A 401 22.69 34.03 -14.60
C THR A 401 21.17 34.06 -14.38
N LYS A 402 20.63 35.21 -14.00
CA LYS A 402 19.17 35.39 -13.85
C LYS A 402 18.38 35.01 -15.11
N LYS A 403 18.94 35.26 -16.30
CA LYS A 403 18.33 34.94 -17.60
C LYS A 403 18.29 33.40 -17.80
N GLU A 404 19.41 32.71 -17.52
CA GLU A 404 19.53 31.26 -17.63
C GLU A 404 18.63 30.53 -16.63
N LYS A 405 18.50 31.03 -15.39
CA LYS A 405 17.55 30.50 -14.39
C LYS A 405 16.10 30.58 -14.85
N LYS A 406 15.73 31.71 -15.49
CA LYS A 406 14.39 31.89 -16.05
C LYS A 406 14.15 30.94 -17.22
N GLU A 407 15.09 30.85 -18.16
CA GLU A 407 15.01 29.95 -19.33
C GLU A 407 14.90 28.47 -18.90
N LEU A 408 15.68 28.04 -17.90
CA LEU A 408 15.58 26.70 -17.33
C LEU A 408 14.18 26.44 -16.75
N SER A 409 13.66 27.38 -15.96
CA SER A 409 12.31 27.27 -15.38
C SER A 409 11.21 27.18 -16.44
N ASP A 410 11.32 27.99 -17.51
CA ASP A 410 10.33 28.00 -18.57
C ASP A 410 10.35 26.70 -19.39
N LYS A 411 11.54 26.16 -19.70
CA LYS A 411 11.70 24.87 -20.36
C LYS A 411 11.22 23.71 -19.50
N GLU A 412 11.48 23.72 -18.18
CA GLU A 412 10.95 22.71 -17.27
C GLU A 412 9.41 22.73 -17.20
N LYS A 413 8.80 23.91 -17.21
CA LYS A 413 7.33 24.04 -17.25
C LYS A 413 6.74 23.52 -18.55
N GLU A 414 7.35 23.88 -19.69
CA GLU A 414 6.92 23.40 -21.00
C GLU A 414 7.05 21.89 -21.11
N TYR A 415 8.18 21.32 -20.70
CA TYR A 415 8.43 19.88 -20.65
C TYR A 415 7.34 19.15 -19.85
N ARG A 416 7.07 19.62 -18.62
CA ARG A 416 6.05 19.02 -17.74
C ARG A 416 4.66 19.12 -18.35
N SER A 417 4.32 20.26 -18.94
CA SER A 417 3.02 20.50 -19.56
C SER A 417 2.77 19.57 -20.76
N LYS A 418 3.73 19.48 -21.67
CA LYS A 418 3.65 18.61 -22.86
C LYS A 418 3.58 17.12 -22.49
N ARG A 419 4.40 16.70 -21.54
CA ARG A 419 4.40 15.33 -21.04
C ARG A 419 3.05 14.96 -20.41
N LYS A 420 2.52 15.83 -19.57
CA LYS A 420 1.19 15.65 -18.98
C LYS A 420 0.10 15.57 -20.06
N LEU A 421 0.17 16.41 -21.08
CA LEU A 421 -0.78 16.38 -22.19
C LEU A 421 -0.78 15.02 -22.93
N ILE A 422 0.41 14.47 -23.22
CA ILE A 422 0.52 13.15 -23.86
C ILE A 422 -0.02 12.05 -22.92
N GLN A 423 0.35 12.08 -21.65
CA GLN A 423 -0.13 11.15 -20.66
C GLN A 423 -1.65 11.16 -20.54
N ASP A 424 -2.25 12.34 -20.46
CA ASP A 424 -3.72 12.50 -20.38
C ASP A 424 -4.43 11.98 -21.65
N LYS A 425 -3.83 12.16 -22.82
CA LYS A 425 -4.38 11.62 -24.08
C LYS A 425 -4.31 10.10 -24.10
N LEU A 426 -3.16 9.50 -23.76
CA LEU A 426 -2.99 8.04 -23.71
C LEU A 426 -3.90 7.40 -22.65
N ARG A 427 -4.04 8.06 -21.49
CA ARG A 427 -4.93 7.63 -20.42
C ARG A 427 -6.40 7.62 -20.89
N LYS A 428 -6.86 8.68 -21.56
CA LYS A 428 -8.21 8.73 -22.17
C LYS A 428 -8.43 7.63 -23.21
N PHE A 429 -7.39 7.23 -23.95
CA PHE A 429 -7.47 6.07 -24.81
C PHE A 429 -7.63 4.78 -24.01
N ALA A 430 -6.84 4.58 -22.95
CA ALA A 430 -6.91 3.40 -22.09
C ALA A 430 -8.31 3.19 -21.49
N THR A 431 -9.07 4.25 -21.20
CA THR A 431 -10.46 4.13 -20.71
C THR A 431 -11.45 3.53 -21.72
N ARG A 432 -11.08 3.38 -22.99
CA ARG A 432 -11.90 2.67 -23.99
C ARG A 432 -11.83 1.15 -23.84
N ILE A 433 -10.81 0.62 -23.16
CA ILE A 433 -10.61 -0.81 -22.99
C ILE A 433 -11.68 -1.44 -22.07
N PRO A 434 -12.06 -0.85 -20.92
CA PRO A 434 -13.20 -1.34 -20.15
C PRO A 434 -14.50 -1.39 -20.96
N VAL A 435 -14.75 -0.39 -21.81
CA VAL A 435 -15.93 -0.38 -22.69
C VAL A 435 -15.89 -1.57 -23.65
N PHE A 436 -14.72 -1.84 -24.24
CA PHE A 436 -14.52 -3.03 -25.08
C PHE A 436 -14.76 -4.32 -24.28
N MET A 437 -14.20 -4.42 -23.06
CA MET A 437 -14.38 -5.58 -22.19
C MET A 437 -15.84 -5.79 -21.80
N TYR A 438 -16.57 -4.72 -21.54
CA TYR A 438 -18.01 -4.79 -21.26
C TYR A 438 -18.82 -5.32 -22.45
N LEU A 439 -18.42 -4.98 -23.66
CA LEU A 439 -19.11 -5.36 -24.90
C LEU A 439 -18.74 -6.75 -25.43
N THR A 440 -17.68 -7.38 -24.90
CA THR A 440 -17.25 -8.71 -25.33
C THR A 440 -17.95 -9.82 -24.54
N ASP A 441 -18.21 -10.96 -25.18
CA ASP A 441 -18.74 -12.18 -24.54
C ASP A 441 -17.65 -13.06 -23.91
N TYR A 442 -16.36 -12.68 -24.04
CA TYR A 442 -15.22 -13.49 -23.60
C TYR A 442 -14.49 -12.89 -22.41
N ARG A 443 -15.22 -12.31 -21.47
CA ARG A 443 -14.67 -11.54 -20.34
C ARG A 443 -13.77 -12.34 -19.40
N GLU A 444 -13.96 -13.65 -19.30
CA GLU A 444 -13.15 -14.55 -18.46
C GLU A 444 -11.73 -14.79 -19.00
N ARG A 445 -11.44 -14.40 -20.25
CA ARG A 445 -10.14 -14.60 -20.89
C ARG A 445 -9.19 -13.43 -20.65
N LYS A 446 -7.88 -13.68 -20.87
CA LYS A 446 -6.87 -12.60 -20.82
C LYS A 446 -7.12 -11.57 -21.91
N LEU A 447 -6.92 -10.29 -21.60
CA LEU A 447 -7.13 -9.20 -22.56
C LEU A 447 -6.44 -9.43 -23.90
N LYS A 448 -5.16 -9.87 -23.87
CA LYS A 448 -4.40 -10.16 -25.08
C LYS A 448 -5.08 -11.21 -25.96
N ASP A 449 -5.57 -12.29 -25.37
CA ASP A 449 -6.24 -13.37 -26.11
C ASP A 449 -7.58 -12.92 -26.71
N ILE A 450 -8.35 -12.11 -25.96
CA ILE A 450 -9.62 -11.56 -26.44
C ILE A 450 -9.38 -10.65 -27.66
N ILE A 451 -8.46 -9.71 -27.53
CA ILE A 451 -8.14 -8.74 -28.58
C ILE A 451 -7.60 -9.43 -29.82
N MET A 452 -6.64 -10.35 -29.66
CA MET A 452 -5.91 -10.90 -30.79
C MET A 452 -6.65 -12.04 -31.51
N LYS A 453 -7.38 -12.86 -30.76
CA LYS A 453 -7.92 -14.12 -31.30
C LYS A 453 -9.44 -14.14 -31.40
N LEU A 454 -10.13 -13.53 -30.41
CA LEU A 454 -11.57 -13.71 -30.27
C LEU A 454 -12.38 -12.54 -30.83
N GLU A 455 -12.02 -11.30 -30.52
CA GLU A 455 -12.79 -10.10 -30.87
C GLU A 455 -11.96 -8.95 -31.48
N PRO A 456 -11.10 -9.22 -32.48
CA PRO A 456 -10.26 -8.16 -33.08
C PRO A 456 -11.08 -7.06 -33.77
N GLY A 457 -12.20 -7.42 -34.37
CA GLY A 457 -13.09 -6.47 -35.04
C GLY A 457 -13.82 -5.54 -34.07
N LEU A 458 -14.32 -6.08 -32.95
CA LEU A 458 -14.93 -5.29 -31.90
C LEU A 458 -13.94 -4.35 -31.23
N PHE A 459 -12.73 -4.84 -30.97
CA PHE A 459 -11.65 -4.03 -30.41
C PHE A 459 -11.34 -2.81 -31.28
N LYS A 460 -11.17 -3.01 -32.59
CA LYS A 460 -10.96 -1.92 -33.54
C LYS A 460 -12.12 -0.93 -33.57
N LYS A 461 -13.36 -1.41 -33.53
CA LYS A 461 -14.56 -0.58 -33.55
C LYS A 461 -14.65 0.31 -32.32
N VAL A 462 -14.31 -0.21 -31.13
CA VAL A 462 -14.42 0.51 -29.86
C VAL A 462 -13.24 1.44 -29.64
N THR A 463 -12.03 0.99 -29.91
CA THR A 463 -10.79 1.73 -29.59
C THR A 463 -10.29 2.61 -30.73
N GLY A 464 -10.58 2.24 -31.97
CA GLY A 464 -10.04 2.89 -33.16
C GLY A 464 -8.66 2.38 -33.58
N LEU A 465 -8.10 1.38 -32.88
CA LEU A 465 -6.81 0.76 -33.21
C LEU A 465 -6.97 -0.66 -33.74
N ASP A 466 -6.12 -1.01 -34.70
CA ASP A 466 -5.93 -2.39 -35.07
C ASP A 466 -5.18 -3.17 -33.99
N VAL A 467 -5.45 -4.47 -33.88
CA VAL A 467 -4.82 -5.35 -32.88
C VAL A 467 -3.29 -5.33 -32.97
N GLN A 468 -2.76 -5.36 -34.20
CA GLN A 468 -1.31 -5.30 -34.42
C GLN A 468 -0.69 -3.97 -33.97
N ASP A 469 -1.42 -2.86 -34.18
CA ASP A 469 -1.00 -1.54 -33.73
C ASP A 469 -0.97 -1.47 -32.20
N PHE A 470 -1.97 -2.03 -31.52
CA PHE A 470 -2.02 -2.08 -30.06
C PHE A 470 -0.93 -2.98 -29.48
N GLU A 471 -0.70 -4.16 -30.06
CA GLU A 471 0.41 -5.05 -29.65
C GLU A 471 1.77 -4.35 -29.81
N LEU A 472 1.96 -3.62 -30.89
CA LEU A 472 3.17 -2.83 -31.11
C LEU A 472 3.38 -1.80 -30.01
N LEU A 473 2.33 -1.08 -29.60
CA LEU A 473 2.38 -0.11 -28.51
C LEU A 473 2.65 -0.75 -27.14
N LEU A 474 2.10 -1.94 -26.87
CA LEU A 474 2.43 -2.74 -25.69
C LEU A 474 3.92 -3.14 -25.67
N ASN A 475 4.43 -3.64 -26.80
CA ASN A 475 5.84 -4.08 -26.93
C ASN A 475 6.82 -2.89 -26.82
N LEU A 476 6.41 -1.71 -27.21
CA LEU A 476 7.17 -0.48 -27.00
C LEU A 476 7.11 0.04 -25.56
N GLY A 477 6.25 -0.54 -24.73
CA GLY A 477 6.07 -0.15 -23.34
C GLY A 477 5.21 1.11 -23.14
N VAL A 478 4.48 1.55 -24.17
CA VAL A 478 3.58 2.74 -24.07
C VAL A 478 2.45 2.49 -23.07
N PHE A 479 1.95 1.26 -23.02
CA PHE A 479 0.95 0.80 -22.06
C PHE A 479 1.52 -0.24 -21.11
N ASN A 480 1.18 -0.13 -19.83
CA ASN A 480 1.57 -1.09 -18.81
C ASN A 480 0.61 -2.30 -18.84
N SER A 481 1.01 -3.36 -19.55
CA SER A 481 0.17 -4.55 -19.73
C SER A 481 -0.15 -5.27 -18.41
N SER A 482 0.76 -5.27 -17.44
CA SER A 482 0.54 -5.87 -16.12
C SER A 482 -0.57 -5.15 -15.36
N LEU A 483 -0.48 -3.83 -15.24
CA LEU A 483 -1.51 -3.02 -14.56
C LEU A 483 -2.85 -3.04 -15.32
N MET A 484 -2.82 -3.12 -16.65
CA MET A 484 -4.04 -3.27 -17.44
C MET A 484 -4.72 -4.62 -17.18
N ASN A 485 -3.97 -5.72 -17.11
CA ASN A 485 -4.52 -7.03 -16.78
C ASN A 485 -5.09 -7.07 -15.34
N ASP A 486 -4.41 -6.44 -14.37
CA ASP A 486 -4.91 -6.32 -13.00
C ASP A 486 -6.21 -5.50 -12.93
N ALA A 487 -6.30 -4.41 -13.69
CA ALA A 487 -7.52 -3.59 -13.78
C ALA A 487 -8.68 -4.36 -14.43
N ILE A 488 -8.40 -5.18 -15.45
CA ILE A 488 -9.41 -6.04 -16.09
C ILE A 488 -9.90 -7.13 -15.14
N PHE A 489 -8.98 -7.79 -14.44
CA PHE A 489 -9.35 -8.81 -13.48
C PHE A 489 -10.31 -8.26 -12.42
N LYS A 490 -9.99 -7.10 -11.84
CA LYS A 490 -10.85 -6.42 -10.86
C LYS A 490 -12.20 -6.01 -11.46
N PHE A 491 -12.22 -5.52 -12.70
CA PHE A 491 -13.46 -5.18 -13.40
C PHE A 491 -14.37 -6.40 -13.55
N LYS A 492 -13.83 -7.54 -13.98
CA LYS A 492 -14.58 -8.80 -14.13
C LYS A 492 -15.23 -9.23 -12.82
N VAL A 493 -14.45 -9.30 -11.75
CA VAL A 493 -14.95 -9.79 -10.46
C VAL A 493 -16.04 -8.89 -9.89
N THR A 494 -15.93 -7.57 -10.06
CA THR A 494 -16.98 -6.65 -9.62
C THR A 494 -18.25 -6.78 -10.46
N GLU A 495 -18.11 -7.02 -11.76
CA GLU A 495 -19.27 -7.25 -12.63
C GLU A 495 -19.97 -8.56 -12.25
N ASP A 496 -19.22 -9.64 -12.03
CA ASP A 496 -19.74 -10.92 -11.60
C ASP A 496 -20.44 -10.82 -10.24
N ALA A 497 -19.88 -10.10 -9.29
CA ALA A 497 -20.51 -9.82 -8.00
C ALA A 497 -21.81 -9.01 -8.14
N SER A 498 -21.86 -8.03 -9.05
CA SER A 498 -23.06 -7.23 -9.31
C SER A 498 -24.18 -8.04 -9.97
N LEU A 499 -23.85 -8.94 -10.86
CA LEU A 499 -24.81 -9.86 -11.50
C LEU A 499 -25.35 -10.88 -10.50
N GLY A 500 -24.53 -11.36 -9.57
CA GLY A 500 -24.96 -12.23 -8.48
C GLY A 500 -25.92 -11.56 -7.50
N TYR A 501 -25.84 -10.23 -7.35
CA TYR A 501 -26.73 -9.47 -6.45
C TYR A 501 -28.09 -9.10 -7.07
N SER A 502 -28.22 -9.14 -8.39
CA SER A 502 -29.47 -8.80 -9.08
C SER A 502 -30.45 -9.96 -9.24
N GLY A 503 -30.11 -11.14 -8.77
CA GLY A 503 -31.00 -12.30 -8.74
C GLY A 503 -32.09 -12.15 -7.70
N ILE A 504 -33.25 -11.66 -8.12
CA ILE A 504 -34.47 -11.57 -7.29
C ILE A 504 -35.08 -12.97 -6.97
N ASP A 505 -34.58 -14.02 -7.58
CA ASP A 505 -35.00 -15.37 -7.33
C ASP A 505 -34.14 -16.04 -6.27
N ASN A 506 -34.81 -16.51 -5.22
CA ASN A 506 -34.29 -17.33 -4.12
C ASN A 506 -33.76 -18.70 -4.61
N ASN A 507 -32.89 -18.70 -5.58
CA ASN A 507 -32.16 -19.90 -5.95
C ASN A 507 -30.90 -19.97 -5.08
N ASP A 508 -30.78 -21.09 -4.39
CA ASP A 508 -29.63 -21.48 -3.55
C ASP A 508 -28.29 -21.62 -4.33
N ASP A 509 -28.14 -20.94 -5.46
CA ASP A 509 -26.97 -20.97 -6.30
C ASP A 509 -25.93 -19.99 -5.74
N LYS A 510 -24.76 -20.50 -5.37
CA LYS A 510 -23.61 -19.69 -5.00
C LYS A 510 -22.76 -19.43 -6.25
N TYR A 511 -22.49 -18.16 -6.52
CA TYR A 511 -21.58 -17.77 -7.58
C TYR A 511 -20.13 -17.81 -7.07
N GLY A 512 -19.26 -18.48 -7.81
CA GLY A 512 -17.82 -18.50 -7.53
C GLY A 512 -17.12 -17.29 -8.12
N LEU A 513 -15.90 -17.03 -7.68
CA LEU A 513 -15.03 -15.91 -8.09
C LEU A 513 -14.79 -15.79 -9.62
N PHE A 514 -15.18 -16.79 -10.42
CA PHE A 514 -14.89 -16.90 -11.85
C PHE A 514 -16.11 -17.36 -12.67
N ASP A 515 -17.30 -16.80 -12.41
CA ASP A 515 -18.52 -17.13 -13.15
C ASP A 515 -18.91 -18.62 -13.10
N THR A 516 -18.49 -19.33 -12.08
CA THR A 516 -18.91 -20.71 -11.87
C THR A 516 -20.11 -20.74 -10.95
N VAL A 517 -21.27 -21.08 -11.50
CA VAL A 517 -22.45 -21.43 -10.71
C VAL A 517 -22.15 -22.72 -9.96
N ILE A 518 -21.97 -22.65 -8.66
CA ILE A 518 -21.81 -23.84 -7.82
C ILE A 518 -23.23 -24.30 -7.47
N ARG A 519 -23.75 -25.28 -8.21
CA ARG A 519 -24.93 -26.00 -7.80
C ARG A 519 -24.64 -26.88 -6.60
N LYS A 520 -25.50 -26.83 -5.59
CA LYS A 520 -25.42 -27.75 -4.44
C LYS A 520 -25.68 -29.19 -4.87
#